data_55aee59b320c15451b704bad7688ebef
#
_entry.id   55aee59b320c15451b704bad7688ebef
#
_cell.length_a   1.000
_cell.length_b   1.000
_cell.length_c   1.000
_cell.angle_alpha   90.00
_cell.angle_beta   90.00
_cell.angle_gamma   90.00
#
_symmetry.space_group_name_H-M   'P 1'
#
loop_
_entity.id
_entity.type
_entity.pdbx_description
1 polymer ?
#
loop_
_entity_poly.entity_id
_entity_poly.type
_entity_poly.pdbx_seq_one_letter_code
_entity_poly.pdbx_strand_id
1 'polypeptide(L)'
;MSVKQYCYTTSYRLMQGLEQELRLKSGLHYHPSGYNAARVMTLRLSGINPHHLSAITGLRDQLSMWAGLDDKARIRIGWRGTTILLEIPKPPQYWKSVTIEDLEQRHMLRRGPVVTLGLGLQDDPKRINFKEAAVAHIFVTGQTRSGKTNAQKLIGWNLARNTHPDDARLLIFDVAKRGYKWRDFNNLAHLAHPVITDVDEAERVLQWLALEISRRADHRYTNPQIFCLIDELKALTDDSPLASTHLARAASVGGEFGLHLILATQYPQVKMLGSAELKRNITTRLCGKVDDAAAATNALGITGTGAETLQGYGDFLLKDFDGLSRLTVAKIEQRHIDQLPRAEANRLDLPEEVSIHNGPNPTTRQTDPLDPEQIAIALFEPMGNTRLGRRLGVGSGKAKRINHFAKSIRQWAQAHDHNCLEASN
;
A
#
# COMPACT_ATOMS: atom_id res chain seq x y z
N MET A 1 21.00 31.23 -10.81
CA MET A 1 21.47 30.07 -11.64
C MET A 1 20.24 29.36 -12.19
N SER A 2 20.23 29.04 -13.51
CA SER A 2 19.13 28.28 -14.09
C SER A 2 19.20 26.80 -13.69
N VAL A 3 18.07 26.05 -13.79
CA VAL A 3 18.06 24.59 -13.53
C VAL A 3 19.08 23.86 -14.41
N LYS A 4 19.17 24.24 -15.68
CA LYS A 4 20.12 23.66 -16.63
C LYS A 4 21.58 23.86 -16.19
N GLN A 5 21.90 25.06 -15.75
CA GLN A 5 23.23 25.39 -15.23
C GLN A 5 23.54 24.65 -13.94
N TYR A 6 22.57 24.56 -13.03
CA TYR A 6 22.69 23.73 -11.80
C TYR A 6 23.02 22.28 -12.14
N CYS A 7 22.25 21.64 -13.03
CA CYS A 7 22.46 20.25 -13.43
C CYS A 7 23.85 20.04 -14.05
N TYR A 8 24.27 20.96 -14.94
CA TYR A 8 25.59 20.91 -15.56
C TYR A 8 26.72 21.01 -14.53
N THR A 9 26.68 22.03 -13.68
CA THR A 9 27.72 22.25 -12.67
C THR A 9 27.83 21.10 -11.67
N THR A 10 26.68 20.56 -11.23
CA THR A 10 26.63 19.42 -10.30
C THR A 10 27.20 18.15 -10.94
N SER A 11 26.80 17.83 -12.18
CA SER A 11 27.34 16.69 -12.92
C SER A 11 28.86 16.79 -13.11
N TYR A 12 29.33 17.99 -13.47
CA TYR A 12 30.77 18.24 -13.67
C TYR A 12 31.59 17.98 -12.39
N ARG A 13 31.11 18.51 -11.22
CA ARG A 13 31.78 18.27 -9.93
C ARG A 13 31.81 16.80 -9.56
N LEU A 14 30.71 16.08 -9.76
CA LEU A 14 30.65 14.65 -9.49
C LEU A 14 31.63 13.85 -10.38
N MET A 15 31.70 14.20 -11.65
CA MET A 15 32.64 13.54 -12.57
C MET A 15 34.10 13.83 -12.21
N GLN A 16 34.44 15.07 -11.88
CA GLN A 16 35.77 15.40 -11.39
C GLN A 16 36.14 14.65 -10.12
N GLY A 17 35.23 14.55 -9.12
CA GLY A 17 35.46 13.77 -7.90
C GLY A 17 35.72 12.30 -8.20
N LEU A 18 34.96 11.68 -9.09
CA LEU A 18 35.16 10.29 -9.51
C LEU A 18 36.50 10.09 -10.24
N GLU A 19 36.91 11.05 -11.06
CA GLU A 19 38.22 10.99 -11.75
C GLU A 19 39.39 11.08 -10.79
N GLN A 20 39.29 11.95 -9.77
CA GLN A 20 40.33 12.15 -8.77
C GLN A 20 40.44 10.97 -7.82
N GLU A 21 39.30 10.53 -7.26
CA GLU A 21 39.27 9.52 -6.19
C GLU A 21 39.46 8.08 -6.74
N LEU A 22 38.80 7.74 -7.83
CA LEU A 22 38.78 6.39 -8.38
C LEU A 22 39.57 6.24 -9.69
N ARG A 23 40.19 7.30 -10.17
CA ARG A 23 40.90 7.37 -11.46
C ARG A 23 40.03 6.96 -12.65
N LEU A 24 38.72 7.19 -12.55
CA LEU A 24 37.75 6.91 -13.61
C LEU A 24 37.69 8.08 -14.57
N LYS A 25 37.90 7.83 -15.87
CA LYS A 25 37.84 8.86 -16.93
C LYS A 25 36.57 8.67 -17.75
N SER A 26 35.83 9.76 -17.95
CA SER A 26 34.69 9.81 -18.87
C SER A 26 35.10 9.48 -20.28
N GLY A 27 34.27 8.74 -21.03
CA GLY A 27 34.58 8.28 -22.39
C GLY A 27 35.50 7.06 -22.47
N LEU A 28 36.30 6.76 -21.42
CA LEU A 28 37.16 5.60 -21.34
C LEU A 28 36.64 4.51 -20.43
N HIS A 29 36.26 4.90 -19.19
CA HIS A 29 35.79 3.94 -18.18
C HIS A 29 34.27 3.95 -18.00
N TYR A 30 33.60 5.00 -18.43
CA TYR A 30 32.15 5.14 -18.41
C TYR A 30 31.66 6.22 -19.38
N HIS A 31 30.38 6.13 -19.74
CA HIS A 31 29.71 7.13 -20.60
C HIS A 31 28.63 7.83 -19.76
N PRO A 32 28.80 9.14 -19.45
CA PRO A 32 27.84 9.89 -18.67
C PRO A 32 26.65 10.29 -19.52
N SER A 33 25.47 10.18 -18.94
CA SER A 33 24.22 10.77 -19.45
C SER A 33 23.31 11.14 -18.28
N GLY A 34 22.29 11.93 -18.50
CA GLY A 34 21.45 12.32 -17.39
C GLY A 34 20.08 12.87 -17.80
N TYR A 35 19.19 12.92 -16.81
CA TYR A 35 17.84 13.46 -16.94
C TYR A 35 17.57 14.47 -15.83
N ASN A 36 16.72 15.44 -16.12
CA ASN A 36 16.26 16.43 -15.15
C ASN A 36 14.80 16.14 -14.82
N ALA A 37 14.57 15.21 -13.88
CA ALA A 37 13.24 14.89 -13.40
C ALA A 37 12.67 15.96 -12.45
N ALA A 38 11.44 15.81 -12.00
CA ALA A 38 10.73 16.82 -11.21
C ALA A 38 11.46 17.21 -9.91
N ARG A 39 11.91 16.25 -9.12
CA ARG A 39 12.52 16.44 -7.78
C ARG A 39 14.01 16.19 -7.74
N VAL A 40 14.52 15.44 -8.68
CA VAL A 40 15.92 15.00 -8.75
C VAL A 40 16.48 15.28 -10.13
N MET A 41 17.80 15.40 -10.20
CA MET A 41 18.52 15.14 -11.45
C MET A 41 19.17 13.76 -11.36
N THR A 42 19.36 13.11 -12.48
CA THR A 42 20.04 11.83 -12.55
C THR A 42 21.32 11.93 -13.34
N LEU A 43 22.38 11.31 -12.88
CA LEU A 43 23.59 11.08 -13.63
C LEU A 43 23.74 9.57 -13.82
N ARG A 44 23.73 9.12 -15.07
CA ARG A 44 23.94 7.73 -15.45
C ARG A 44 25.39 7.53 -15.89
N LEU A 45 26.02 6.52 -15.33
CA LEU A 45 27.37 6.11 -15.68
C LEU A 45 27.27 4.73 -16.33
N SER A 46 27.19 4.67 -17.65
CA SER A 46 27.05 3.43 -18.41
C SER A 46 28.42 2.85 -18.79
N GLY A 47 28.53 1.51 -18.87
CA GLY A 47 29.78 0.82 -19.22
C GLY A 47 30.78 0.71 -18.06
N ILE A 48 30.36 1.01 -16.83
CA ILE A 48 31.21 0.89 -15.64
C ILE A 48 31.62 -0.57 -15.41
N ASN A 49 32.90 -0.78 -15.13
CA ASN A 49 33.36 -2.08 -14.70
C ASN A 49 32.75 -2.44 -13.34
N PRO A 50 32.15 -3.62 -13.17
CA PRO A 50 31.57 -4.06 -11.88
C PRO A 50 32.50 -3.94 -10.66
N HIS A 51 33.81 -4.05 -10.86
CA HIS A 51 34.79 -3.85 -9.76
C HIS A 51 34.75 -2.46 -9.15
N HIS A 52 34.29 -1.43 -9.86
CA HIS A 52 34.16 -0.08 -9.32
C HIS A 52 32.81 0.18 -8.63
N LEU A 53 31.86 -0.76 -8.71
CA LEU A 53 30.51 -0.56 -8.15
C LEU A 53 30.55 -0.38 -6.63
N SER A 54 31.26 -1.24 -5.90
CA SER A 54 31.41 -1.17 -4.46
C SER A 54 32.15 0.10 -4.03
N ALA A 55 33.18 0.51 -4.77
CA ALA A 55 33.92 1.73 -4.50
C ALA A 55 33.01 2.96 -4.67
N ILE A 56 32.25 3.08 -5.77
CA ILE A 56 31.32 4.19 -5.98
C ILE A 56 30.21 4.21 -4.93
N THR A 57 29.66 3.06 -4.56
CA THR A 57 28.64 2.99 -3.51
C THR A 57 29.18 3.37 -2.13
N GLY A 58 30.45 3.08 -1.85
CA GLY A 58 31.14 3.50 -0.62
C GLY A 58 31.38 5.01 -0.53
N LEU A 59 31.41 5.71 -1.67
CA LEU A 59 31.63 7.17 -1.74
C LEU A 59 30.34 7.99 -1.61
N ARG A 60 29.23 7.44 -1.10
CA ARG A 60 27.93 8.14 -1.05
C ARG A 60 28.00 9.52 -0.39
N ASP A 61 28.71 9.65 0.72
CA ASP A 61 28.82 10.92 1.44
C ASP A 61 29.70 11.91 0.66
N GLN A 62 30.84 11.47 0.12
CA GLN A 62 31.69 12.28 -0.73
C GLN A 62 30.96 12.75 -2.00
N LEU A 63 30.20 11.85 -2.65
CA LEU A 63 29.36 12.21 -3.80
C LEU A 63 28.33 13.29 -3.41
N SER A 64 27.75 13.21 -2.22
CA SER A 64 26.81 14.23 -1.74
C SER A 64 27.52 15.57 -1.50
N MET A 65 28.73 15.57 -0.94
CA MET A 65 29.55 16.77 -0.79
C MET A 65 29.94 17.38 -2.15
N TRP A 66 30.42 16.60 -3.11
CA TRP A 66 30.77 17.08 -4.46
C TRP A 66 29.56 17.65 -5.21
N ALA A 67 28.37 17.07 -4.99
CA ALA A 67 27.14 17.61 -5.53
C ALA A 67 26.69 18.92 -4.86
N GLY A 68 27.32 19.32 -3.75
CA GLY A 68 26.95 20.50 -2.97
C GLY A 68 25.60 20.35 -2.26
N LEU A 69 25.29 19.15 -1.80
CA LEU A 69 24.07 18.89 -1.03
C LEU A 69 24.26 19.30 0.43
N ASP A 70 23.16 19.69 1.07
CA ASP A 70 23.14 19.93 2.51
C ASP A 70 23.17 18.62 3.33
N ASP A 71 23.36 18.73 4.64
CA ASP A 71 23.49 17.57 5.55
C ASP A 71 22.24 16.66 5.57
N LYS A 72 21.10 17.15 5.11
CA LYS A 72 19.82 16.43 5.10
C LYS A 72 19.54 15.71 3.81
N ALA A 73 20.25 16.05 2.73
CA ALA A 73 20.06 15.48 1.41
C ALA A 73 21.19 14.46 1.10
N ARG A 74 20.81 13.31 0.57
CA ARG A 74 21.77 12.25 0.21
C ARG A 74 21.49 11.78 -1.22
N ILE A 75 22.57 11.47 -1.95
CA ILE A 75 22.47 10.82 -3.27
C ILE A 75 21.97 9.40 -3.07
N ARG A 76 20.94 9.03 -3.82
CA ARG A 76 20.53 7.63 -3.94
C ARG A 76 21.31 7.00 -5.10
N ILE A 77 21.90 5.82 -4.84
CA ILE A 77 22.70 5.08 -5.82
C ILE A 77 21.93 3.81 -6.17
N GLY A 78 21.59 3.65 -7.43
CA GLY A 78 21.04 2.44 -8.02
C GLY A 78 21.95 1.92 -9.13
N TRP A 79 21.75 0.68 -9.54
CA TRP A 79 22.46 0.11 -10.69
C TRP A 79 21.59 -0.89 -11.44
N ARG A 80 21.89 -1.05 -12.73
CA ARG A 80 21.27 -2.06 -13.58
C ARG A 80 22.32 -2.53 -14.59
N GLY A 81 22.74 -3.80 -14.48
CA GLY A 81 23.88 -4.32 -15.26
C GLY A 81 25.13 -3.49 -14.97
N THR A 82 25.77 -2.99 -16.03
CA THR A 82 26.97 -2.13 -15.95
C THR A 82 26.66 -0.62 -15.89
N THR A 83 25.43 -0.24 -15.61
CA THR A 83 25.01 1.15 -15.49
C THR A 83 24.74 1.49 -14.05
N ILE A 84 25.43 2.50 -13.52
CA ILE A 84 25.15 3.13 -12.22
C ILE A 84 24.27 4.35 -12.45
N LEU A 85 23.26 4.49 -11.60
CA LEU A 85 22.35 5.63 -11.57
C LEU A 85 22.55 6.39 -10.27
N LEU A 86 23.05 7.62 -10.37
CA LEU A 86 23.13 8.57 -9.27
C LEU A 86 21.89 9.46 -9.33
N GLU A 87 21.04 9.39 -8.32
CA GLU A 87 19.85 10.23 -8.19
C GLU A 87 20.16 11.35 -7.19
N ILE A 88 20.36 12.54 -7.70
CA ILE A 88 20.82 13.72 -6.98
C ILE A 88 19.61 14.59 -6.64
N PRO A 89 19.26 14.78 -5.35
CA PRO A 89 18.21 15.68 -4.93
C PRO A 89 18.47 17.11 -5.41
N LYS A 90 17.46 17.76 -5.98
CA LYS A 90 17.53 19.17 -6.33
C LYS A 90 17.13 20.04 -5.14
N PRO A 91 17.74 21.22 -4.96
CA PRO A 91 17.25 22.24 -4.04
C PRO A 91 15.78 22.61 -4.32
N PRO A 92 14.99 22.98 -3.30
CA PRO A 92 13.55 23.25 -3.45
C PRO A 92 13.19 24.28 -4.53
N GLN A 93 14.03 25.28 -4.76
CA GLN A 93 13.81 26.31 -5.79
C GLN A 93 13.83 25.76 -7.23
N TYR A 94 14.35 24.53 -7.43
CA TYR A 94 14.39 23.86 -8.73
C TYR A 94 13.37 22.73 -8.87
N TRP A 95 12.52 22.55 -7.85
CA TRP A 95 11.49 21.52 -7.90
C TRP A 95 10.40 21.90 -8.90
N LYS A 96 9.90 20.89 -9.59
CA LYS A 96 8.69 20.98 -10.39
C LYS A 96 7.61 20.11 -9.76
N SER A 97 6.40 20.60 -9.71
CA SER A 97 5.24 19.76 -9.42
C SER A 97 4.83 19.03 -10.68
N VAL A 98 4.41 17.79 -10.53
CA VAL A 98 3.70 17.07 -11.58
C VAL A 98 2.22 17.28 -11.29
N THR A 99 1.45 17.74 -12.26
CA THR A 99 0.02 18.01 -12.12
C THR A 99 -0.82 17.06 -12.95
N ILE A 100 -2.12 17.04 -12.72
CA ILE A 100 -3.06 16.27 -13.54
C ILE A 100 -3.05 16.81 -14.98
N GLU A 101 -3.00 18.13 -15.14
CA GLU A 101 -2.95 18.80 -16.44
C GLU A 101 -1.72 18.38 -17.25
N ASP A 102 -0.56 18.24 -16.60
CA ASP A 102 0.66 17.74 -17.25
C ASP A 102 0.44 16.33 -17.83
N LEU A 103 -0.27 15.46 -17.08
CA LEU A 103 -0.57 14.09 -17.51
C LEU A 103 -1.61 14.05 -18.63
N GLU A 104 -2.60 14.94 -18.60
CA GLU A 104 -3.64 15.08 -19.62
C GLU A 104 -3.07 15.60 -20.94
N GLN A 105 -2.33 16.70 -20.89
CA GLN A 105 -1.68 17.31 -22.07
C GLN A 105 -0.75 16.33 -22.80
N ARG A 106 -0.11 15.45 -22.05
CA ARG A 106 0.77 14.40 -22.60
C ARG A 106 0.03 13.10 -22.95
N HIS A 107 -1.30 13.06 -22.86
CA HIS A 107 -2.14 11.88 -23.13
C HIS A 107 -1.70 10.64 -22.32
N MET A 108 -1.30 10.85 -21.08
CA MET A 108 -0.75 9.80 -20.22
C MET A 108 -1.81 9.06 -19.41
N LEU A 109 -3.02 9.63 -19.25
CA LEU A 109 -4.13 8.98 -18.57
C LEU A 109 -4.72 7.84 -19.41
N ARG A 110 -5.22 6.80 -18.75
CA ARG A 110 -5.75 5.59 -19.39
C ARG A 110 -7.18 5.32 -18.94
N ARG A 111 -7.96 4.61 -19.76
CA ARG A 111 -9.31 4.11 -19.40
C ARG A 111 -9.22 2.77 -18.68
N GLY A 112 -10.27 2.43 -17.92
CA GLY A 112 -10.38 1.22 -17.12
C GLY A 112 -9.71 1.34 -15.75
N PRO A 113 -9.55 0.26 -15.00
CA PRO A 113 -8.97 0.28 -13.67
C PRO A 113 -7.44 0.43 -13.71
N VAL A 114 -6.99 1.48 -14.38
CA VAL A 114 -5.59 1.87 -14.54
C VAL A 114 -5.37 3.21 -13.86
N VAL A 115 -4.43 3.23 -12.92
CA VAL A 115 -4.05 4.41 -12.17
C VAL A 115 -2.74 4.96 -12.71
N THR A 116 -2.73 6.18 -13.21
CA THR A 116 -1.51 6.91 -13.53
C THR A 116 -1.08 7.70 -12.30
N LEU A 117 0.01 7.26 -11.66
CA LEU A 117 0.50 7.85 -10.41
C LEU A 117 1.24 9.18 -10.63
N GLY A 118 1.96 9.32 -11.73
CA GLY A 118 2.82 10.47 -11.98
C GLY A 118 3.94 10.16 -12.95
N LEU A 119 5.05 10.86 -12.83
CA LEU A 119 6.19 10.78 -13.74
C LEU A 119 7.41 10.16 -13.07
N GLY A 120 8.04 9.21 -13.76
CA GLY A 120 9.33 8.65 -13.41
C GLY A 120 10.49 9.60 -13.69
N LEU A 121 11.71 9.07 -13.55
CA LEU A 121 12.93 9.86 -13.70
C LEU A 121 13.21 10.31 -15.14
N GLN A 122 12.60 9.66 -16.12
CA GLN A 122 12.73 9.96 -17.55
C GLN A 122 11.46 10.63 -18.12
N ASP A 123 10.65 11.23 -17.26
CA ASP A 123 9.33 11.78 -17.60
C ASP A 123 8.36 10.73 -18.17
N ASP A 124 8.63 9.46 -17.89
CA ASP A 124 7.79 8.32 -18.25
C ASP A 124 6.63 8.17 -17.25
N PRO A 125 5.40 7.88 -17.72
CA PRO A 125 4.27 7.73 -16.82
C PRO A 125 4.39 6.43 -16.02
N LYS A 126 4.35 6.53 -14.69
CA LYS A 126 4.24 5.38 -13.79
C LYS A 126 2.80 5.05 -13.52
N ARG A 127 2.43 3.80 -13.78
CA ARG A 127 1.05 3.31 -13.72
C ARG A 127 0.94 2.06 -12.88
N ILE A 128 -0.25 1.85 -12.36
CA ILE A 128 -0.69 0.61 -11.74
C ILE A 128 -1.93 0.15 -12.50
N ASN A 129 -1.91 -1.08 -13.00
CA ASN A 129 -3.01 -1.65 -13.78
C ASN A 129 -3.62 -2.83 -13.02
N PHE A 130 -4.81 -2.64 -12.47
CA PHE A 130 -5.51 -3.67 -11.70
C PHE A 130 -6.10 -4.82 -12.55
N LYS A 131 -5.97 -4.76 -13.88
CA LYS A 131 -6.25 -5.90 -14.77
C LYS A 131 -5.13 -6.94 -14.77
N GLU A 132 -3.95 -6.57 -14.29
CA GLU A 132 -2.80 -7.47 -14.21
C GLU A 132 -2.91 -8.31 -12.93
N ALA A 133 -2.88 -9.63 -13.07
CA ALA A 133 -3.00 -10.56 -11.93
C ALA A 133 -1.93 -10.31 -10.83
N ALA A 134 -0.76 -9.78 -11.21
CA ALA A 134 0.30 -9.42 -10.27
C ALA A 134 -0.03 -8.19 -9.40
N VAL A 135 -1.08 -7.42 -9.74
CA VAL A 135 -1.47 -6.17 -9.08
C VAL A 135 -2.83 -6.35 -8.42
N ALA A 136 -2.89 -7.15 -7.37
CA ALA A 136 -4.15 -7.30 -6.62
C ALA A 136 -4.37 -6.16 -5.62
N HIS A 137 -3.34 -5.76 -4.89
CA HIS A 137 -3.43 -4.82 -3.77
C HIS A 137 -2.25 -3.85 -3.75
N ILE A 138 -2.44 -2.68 -3.12
CA ILE A 138 -1.40 -1.65 -3.00
C ILE A 138 -1.16 -1.30 -1.53
N PHE A 139 0.11 -1.23 -1.15
CA PHE A 139 0.54 -0.72 0.14
C PHE A 139 1.17 0.66 -0.03
N VAL A 140 0.58 1.70 0.59
CA VAL A 140 1.04 3.08 0.52
C VAL A 140 1.63 3.49 1.87
N THR A 141 2.92 3.79 1.89
CA THR A 141 3.62 4.12 3.14
C THR A 141 4.34 5.45 3.04
N GLY A 142 4.69 6.01 4.19
CA GLY A 142 5.47 7.23 4.28
C GLY A 142 5.09 8.08 5.50
N GLN A 143 6.06 8.81 6.01
CA GLN A 143 5.87 9.72 7.13
C GLN A 143 4.92 10.89 6.78
N THR A 144 4.61 11.69 7.79
CA THR A 144 3.84 12.95 7.61
C THR A 144 4.54 13.83 6.57
N ARG A 145 3.76 14.48 5.68
CA ARG A 145 4.24 15.31 4.56
C ARG A 145 4.94 14.55 3.43
N SER A 146 4.95 13.22 3.42
CA SER A 146 5.44 12.46 2.25
C SER A 146 4.53 12.63 1.01
N GLY A 147 3.24 12.90 1.21
CA GLY A 147 2.23 12.99 0.13
C GLY A 147 1.31 11.77 0.06
N LYS A 148 1.30 10.90 1.09
CA LYS A 148 0.52 9.67 1.16
C LYS A 148 -0.98 9.87 0.87
N THR A 149 -1.65 10.79 1.55
CA THR A 149 -3.08 11.09 1.31
C THR A 149 -3.34 11.59 -0.11
N ASN A 150 -2.42 12.41 -0.68
CA ASN A 150 -2.52 12.82 -2.07
C ASN A 150 -2.42 11.61 -3.02
N ALA A 151 -1.51 10.67 -2.76
CA ALA A 151 -1.37 9.46 -3.56
C ALA A 151 -2.64 8.60 -3.51
N GLN A 152 -3.24 8.40 -2.31
CA GLN A 152 -4.50 7.66 -2.18
C GLN A 152 -5.67 8.35 -2.89
N LYS A 153 -5.82 9.66 -2.72
CA LYS A 153 -6.86 10.44 -3.43
C LYS A 153 -6.67 10.37 -4.94
N LEU A 154 -5.43 10.45 -5.41
CA LEU A 154 -5.11 10.29 -6.83
C LEU A 154 -5.50 8.90 -7.34
N ILE A 155 -5.28 7.85 -6.57
CA ILE A 155 -5.71 6.49 -6.91
C ILE A 155 -7.24 6.44 -7.02
N GLY A 156 -7.96 6.87 -6.00
CA GLY A 156 -9.42 6.91 -5.99
C GLY A 156 -10.00 7.75 -7.14
N TRP A 157 -9.42 8.91 -7.40
CA TRP A 157 -9.81 9.78 -8.51
C TRP A 157 -9.59 9.13 -9.88
N ASN A 158 -8.42 8.50 -10.13
CA ASN A 158 -8.16 7.80 -11.39
C ASN A 158 -9.20 6.68 -11.62
N LEU A 159 -9.49 5.89 -10.58
CA LEU A 159 -10.47 4.82 -10.67
C LEU A 159 -11.85 5.38 -11.01
N ALA A 160 -12.33 6.41 -10.29
CA ALA A 160 -13.62 7.01 -10.53
C ALA A 160 -13.72 7.73 -11.90
N ARG A 161 -12.63 8.34 -12.38
CA ARG A 161 -12.58 9.01 -13.68
C ARG A 161 -12.54 8.03 -14.86
N ASN A 162 -11.84 6.92 -14.68
CA ASN A 162 -11.47 6.02 -15.79
C ASN A 162 -12.41 4.83 -15.95
N THR A 163 -13.37 4.63 -15.03
CA THR A 163 -14.34 3.52 -15.04
C THR A 163 -15.76 4.05 -14.93
N HIS A 164 -16.73 3.19 -15.19
CA HIS A 164 -18.14 3.45 -14.90
C HIS A 164 -18.49 2.93 -13.50
N PRO A 165 -19.44 3.54 -12.75
CA PRO A 165 -19.86 3.03 -11.44
C PRO A 165 -20.35 1.57 -11.45
N ASP A 166 -20.86 1.07 -12.55
CA ASP A 166 -21.27 -0.34 -12.68
C ASP A 166 -20.10 -1.31 -12.87
N ASP A 167 -18.92 -0.79 -13.26
CA ASP A 167 -17.72 -1.58 -13.45
C ASP A 167 -16.79 -1.54 -12.23
N ALA A 168 -16.83 -0.42 -11.47
CA ALA A 168 -15.94 -0.22 -10.31
C ALA A 168 -16.62 0.60 -9.20
N ARG A 169 -16.46 0.16 -7.97
CA ARG A 169 -16.96 0.81 -6.76
C ARG A 169 -15.84 1.09 -5.78
N LEU A 170 -16.01 2.16 -5.01
CA LEU A 170 -15.07 2.58 -3.98
C LEU A 170 -15.68 2.39 -2.59
N LEU A 171 -14.88 1.82 -1.68
CA LEU A 171 -15.09 1.84 -0.23
C LEU A 171 -13.95 2.64 0.39
N ILE A 172 -14.28 3.69 1.15
CA ILE A 172 -13.28 4.60 1.73
C ILE A 172 -13.40 4.58 3.25
N PHE A 173 -12.30 4.26 3.92
CA PHE A 173 -12.21 4.19 5.37
C PHE A 173 -11.28 5.30 5.88
N ASP A 174 -11.81 6.24 6.66
CA ASP A 174 -11.06 7.30 7.37
C ASP A 174 -11.49 7.38 8.83
N VAL A 175 -11.31 6.28 9.55
CA VAL A 175 -11.66 6.15 10.98
C VAL A 175 -10.82 7.11 11.82
N ALA A 176 -9.50 7.12 11.60
CA ALA A 176 -8.53 7.93 12.37
C ALA A 176 -8.84 9.43 12.39
N LYS A 177 -9.47 9.96 11.33
CA LYS A 177 -9.75 11.40 11.18
C LYS A 177 -11.23 11.68 10.93
N ARG A 178 -12.09 10.71 11.22
CA ARG A 178 -13.54 10.82 11.10
C ARG A 178 -14.00 11.42 9.77
N GLY A 179 -13.42 10.95 8.66
CA GLY A 179 -13.78 11.38 7.31
C GLY A 179 -13.25 12.77 6.90
N TYR A 180 -12.52 13.47 7.78
CA TYR A 180 -12.10 14.85 7.51
C TYR A 180 -11.33 15.02 6.20
N LYS A 181 -10.44 14.08 5.90
CA LYS A 181 -9.60 14.15 4.70
C LYS A 181 -10.31 13.72 3.42
N TRP A 182 -11.45 13.04 3.52
CA TRP A 182 -12.15 12.47 2.39
C TRP A 182 -13.50 13.15 2.08
N ARG A 183 -13.77 14.31 2.67
CA ARG A 183 -15.02 15.08 2.46
C ARG A 183 -15.29 15.40 0.99
N ASP A 184 -14.23 15.64 0.21
CA ASP A 184 -14.28 15.89 -1.22
C ASP A 184 -14.75 14.68 -2.03
N PHE A 185 -14.67 13.47 -1.47
CA PHE A 185 -15.17 12.25 -2.08
C PHE A 185 -16.63 11.92 -1.72
N ASN A 186 -17.25 12.64 -0.79
CA ASN A 186 -18.65 12.39 -0.46
C ASN A 186 -19.52 12.52 -1.71
N ASN A 187 -20.55 11.65 -1.77
CA ASN A 187 -21.52 11.62 -2.86
C ASN A 187 -20.91 11.39 -4.27
N LEU A 188 -19.74 10.76 -4.37
CA LEU A 188 -19.29 10.25 -5.67
C LEU A 188 -20.16 9.08 -6.10
N ALA A 189 -20.54 9.05 -7.38
CA ALA A 189 -21.33 7.97 -7.95
C ALA A 189 -20.68 6.59 -7.82
N HIS A 190 -19.36 6.54 -7.67
CA HIS A 190 -18.58 5.31 -7.46
C HIS A 190 -18.59 4.79 -6.03
N LEU A 191 -19.08 5.55 -5.04
CA LEU A 191 -19.13 5.04 -3.68
C LEU A 191 -20.13 3.89 -3.56
N ALA A 192 -19.67 2.74 -3.05
CA ALA A 192 -20.53 1.62 -2.68
C ALA A 192 -21.21 1.86 -1.31
N HIS A 193 -20.59 2.70 -0.46
CA HIS A 193 -21.06 3.07 0.86
C HIS A 193 -20.56 4.49 1.17
N PRO A 194 -21.26 5.30 2.00
CA PRO A 194 -20.71 6.55 2.50
C PRO A 194 -19.32 6.36 3.10
N VAL A 195 -18.50 7.44 3.16
CA VAL A 195 -17.16 7.34 3.77
C VAL A 195 -17.28 6.82 5.20
N ILE A 196 -16.61 5.71 5.46
CA ILE A 196 -16.69 4.96 6.73
C ILE A 196 -15.77 5.67 7.74
N THR A 197 -16.33 6.11 8.84
CA THR A 197 -15.67 6.99 9.83
C THR A 197 -15.64 6.43 11.24
N ASP A 198 -16.33 5.33 11.45
CA ASP A 198 -16.50 4.66 12.75
C ASP A 198 -15.91 3.25 12.69
N VAL A 199 -15.36 2.74 13.81
CA VAL A 199 -14.69 1.45 13.89
C VAL A 199 -15.68 0.29 13.74
N ASP A 200 -16.84 0.38 14.40
CA ASP A 200 -17.83 -0.69 14.39
C ASP A 200 -18.47 -0.81 13.00
N GLU A 201 -18.73 0.33 12.34
CA GLU A 201 -19.17 0.36 10.95
C GLU A 201 -18.10 -0.22 10.01
N ALA A 202 -16.81 0.13 10.22
CA ALA A 202 -15.70 -0.38 9.44
C ALA A 202 -15.58 -1.91 9.57
N GLU A 203 -15.73 -2.46 10.76
CA GLU A 203 -15.71 -3.90 11.00
C GLU A 203 -16.84 -4.61 10.25
N ARG A 204 -18.07 -4.09 10.31
CA ARG A 204 -19.23 -4.64 9.59
C ARG A 204 -19.03 -4.60 8.08
N VAL A 205 -18.47 -3.50 7.54
CA VAL A 205 -18.15 -3.41 6.10
C VAL A 205 -17.08 -4.42 5.70
N LEU A 206 -16.05 -4.62 6.52
CA LEU A 206 -15.03 -5.64 6.26
C LEU A 206 -15.58 -7.07 6.37
N GLN A 207 -16.50 -7.32 7.29
CA GLN A 207 -17.22 -8.58 7.37
C GLN A 207 -18.08 -8.80 6.11
N TRP A 208 -18.83 -7.77 5.68
CA TRP A 208 -19.57 -7.81 4.42
C TRP A 208 -18.64 -8.14 3.23
N LEU A 209 -17.47 -7.51 3.17
CA LEU A 209 -16.48 -7.77 2.12
C LEU A 209 -16.01 -9.24 2.11
N ALA A 210 -15.81 -9.84 3.29
CA ALA A 210 -15.45 -11.25 3.41
C ALA A 210 -16.57 -12.19 2.94
N LEU A 211 -17.84 -11.84 3.18
CA LEU A 211 -19.01 -12.56 2.67
C LEU A 211 -19.15 -12.38 1.15
N GLU A 212 -18.90 -11.17 0.65
CA GLU A 212 -18.95 -10.88 -0.79
C GLU A 212 -17.91 -11.69 -1.57
N ILE A 213 -16.71 -11.90 -1.01
CA ILE A 213 -15.71 -12.81 -1.60
C ILE A 213 -16.29 -14.22 -1.78
N SER A 214 -16.94 -14.77 -0.75
CA SER A 214 -17.56 -16.10 -0.82
C SER A 214 -18.66 -16.14 -1.86
N ARG A 215 -19.57 -15.14 -1.88
CA ARG A 215 -20.65 -15.03 -2.86
C ARG A 215 -20.10 -14.96 -4.29
N ARG A 216 -19.03 -14.20 -4.52
CA ARG A 216 -18.39 -14.10 -5.84
C ARG A 216 -17.75 -15.42 -6.28
N ALA A 217 -17.14 -16.14 -5.35
CA ALA A 217 -16.58 -17.47 -5.61
C ALA A 217 -17.66 -18.47 -6.02
N ASP A 218 -18.78 -18.51 -5.28
CA ASP A 218 -19.90 -19.42 -5.55
C ASP A 218 -20.58 -19.14 -6.89
N HIS A 219 -20.76 -17.86 -7.24
CA HIS A 219 -21.50 -17.43 -8.43
C HIS A 219 -20.60 -17.08 -9.63
N ARG A 220 -19.28 -17.16 -9.46
CA ARG A 220 -18.25 -16.95 -10.51
C ARG A 220 -18.33 -15.59 -11.20
N TYR A 221 -18.46 -14.50 -10.44
CA TYR A 221 -18.41 -13.14 -10.98
C TYR A 221 -17.36 -12.28 -10.27
N THR A 222 -16.87 -11.23 -10.96
CA THR A 222 -15.82 -10.34 -10.47
C THR A 222 -16.19 -8.86 -10.55
N ASN A 223 -17.29 -8.51 -11.20
CA ASN A 223 -17.76 -7.15 -11.38
C ASN A 223 -19.02 -6.85 -10.54
N PRO A 224 -19.21 -5.60 -10.08
CA PRO A 224 -18.24 -4.50 -10.17
C PRO A 224 -16.97 -4.79 -9.35
N GLN A 225 -15.81 -4.34 -9.83
CA GLN A 225 -14.60 -4.38 -9.03
C GLN A 225 -14.77 -3.45 -7.80
N ILE A 226 -14.29 -3.86 -6.64
CA ILE A 226 -14.39 -3.08 -5.41
C ILE A 226 -12.99 -2.68 -4.96
N PHE A 227 -12.78 -1.39 -4.79
CA PHE A 227 -11.51 -0.80 -4.35
C PHE A 227 -11.68 -0.22 -2.95
N CYS A 228 -11.03 -0.85 -1.97
CA CYS A 228 -11.06 -0.44 -0.56
C CYS A 228 -9.86 0.46 -0.27
N LEU A 229 -10.09 1.75 -0.07
CA LEU A 229 -9.07 2.72 0.31
C LEU A 229 -9.12 2.92 1.83
N ILE A 230 -8.08 2.50 2.53
CA ILE A 230 -7.98 2.60 3.99
C ILE A 230 -6.87 3.60 4.34
N ASP A 231 -7.25 4.79 4.87
CA ASP A 231 -6.29 5.79 5.39
C ASP A 231 -5.97 5.47 6.85
N GLU A 232 -4.71 5.23 7.16
CA GLU A 232 -4.16 4.86 8.46
C GLU A 232 -4.69 3.51 8.99
N LEU A 233 -4.24 2.45 8.34
CA LEU A 233 -4.56 1.06 8.66
C LEU A 233 -4.42 0.74 10.16
N LYS A 234 -3.39 1.28 10.81
CA LYS A 234 -3.13 1.04 12.23
C LYS A 234 -4.32 1.42 13.12
N ALA A 235 -4.98 2.56 12.86
CA ALA A 235 -6.12 3.00 13.67
C ALA A 235 -7.29 2.00 13.60
N LEU A 236 -7.45 1.30 12.48
CA LEU A 236 -8.48 0.29 12.33
C LEU A 236 -8.08 -1.05 12.99
N THR A 237 -6.82 -1.47 12.84
CA THR A 237 -6.36 -2.78 13.32
C THR A 237 -6.07 -2.81 14.83
N ASP A 238 -5.72 -1.68 15.45
CA ASP A 238 -5.50 -1.60 16.90
C ASP A 238 -6.84 -1.70 17.66
N ASP A 239 -7.90 -1.10 17.12
CA ASP A 239 -9.20 -1.05 17.76
C ASP A 239 -10.10 -2.26 17.42
N SER A 240 -9.81 -2.98 16.32
CA SER A 240 -10.55 -4.18 15.92
C SER A 240 -9.64 -5.34 15.47
N PRO A 241 -9.45 -6.36 16.32
CA PRO A 241 -8.75 -7.59 15.91
C PRO A 241 -9.44 -8.36 14.77
N LEU A 242 -10.77 -8.26 14.65
CA LEU A 242 -11.55 -8.88 13.58
C LEU A 242 -11.28 -8.20 12.23
N ALA A 243 -11.07 -6.88 12.21
CA ALA A 243 -10.68 -6.15 11.02
C ALA A 243 -9.39 -6.71 10.41
N SER A 244 -8.39 -7.03 11.24
CA SER A 244 -7.14 -7.65 10.77
C SER A 244 -7.38 -9.00 10.09
N THR A 245 -8.28 -9.82 10.61
CA THR A 245 -8.62 -11.14 10.07
C THR A 245 -9.34 -11.00 8.71
N HIS A 246 -10.33 -10.11 8.62
CA HIS A 246 -11.05 -9.87 7.37
C HIS A 246 -10.15 -9.28 6.28
N LEU A 247 -9.25 -8.35 6.65
CA LEU A 247 -8.27 -7.77 5.73
C LEU A 247 -7.27 -8.82 5.23
N ALA A 248 -6.78 -9.72 6.10
CA ALA A 248 -5.88 -10.80 5.71
C ALA A 248 -6.54 -11.73 4.68
N ARG A 249 -7.81 -12.10 4.92
CA ARG A 249 -8.60 -12.90 3.96
C ARG A 249 -8.79 -12.16 2.63
N ALA A 250 -9.18 -10.88 2.67
CA ALA A 250 -9.35 -10.08 1.47
C ALA A 250 -8.04 -9.94 0.67
N ALA A 251 -6.90 -9.79 1.36
CA ALA A 251 -5.59 -9.73 0.71
C ALA A 251 -5.12 -11.08 0.13
N SER A 252 -5.58 -12.20 0.69
CA SER A 252 -5.19 -13.53 0.22
C SER A 252 -5.89 -13.95 -1.06
N VAL A 253 -7.20 -13.72 -1.15
CA VAL A 253 -8.03 -14.23 -2.24
C VAL A 253 -8.85 -13.16 -2.97
N GLY A 254 -9.01 -11.98 -2.39
CA GLY A 254 -9.91 -10.94 -2.92
C GLY A 254 -9.57 -10.50 -4.34
N GLY A 255 -8.28 -10.45 -4.69
CA GLY A 255 -7.85 -10.03 -6.02
C GLY A 255 -8.41 -10.86 -7.16
N GLU A 256 -8.55 -12.17 -6.97
CA GLU A 256 -9.14 -13.09 -7.94
C GLU A 256 -10.63 -12.81 -8.17
N PHE A 257 -11.30 -12.23 -7.17
CA PHE A 257 -12.73 -11.90 -7.21
C PHE A 257 -13.00 -10.41 -7.43
N GLY A 258 -12.01 -9.64 -7.92
CA GLY A 258 -12.16 -8.22 -8.22
C GLY A 258 -12.26 -7.33 -6.97
N LEU A 259 -11.66 -7.74 -5.87
CA LEU A 259 -11.59 -6.97 -4.61
C LEU A 259 -10.16 -6.52 -4.37
N HIS A 260 -9.95 -5.21 -4.32
CA HIS A 260 -8.63 -4.61 -4.27
C HIS A 260 -8.47 -3.76 -3.02
N LEU A 261 -7.38 -3.98 -2.27
CA LEU A 261 -7.05 -3.21 -1.08
C LEU A 261 -5.98 -2.16 -1.41
N ILE A 262 -6.23 -0.92 -1.04
CA ILE A 262 -5.29 0.21 -1.09
C ILE A 262 -5.08 0.67 0.36
N LEU A 263 -4.10 0.05 1.01
CA LEU A 263 -3.85 0.24 2.44
C LEU A 263 -2.78 1.30 2.66
N ALA A 264 -3.04 2.27 3.53
CA ALA A 264 -2.03 3.26 3.89
C ALA A 264 -1.69 3.23 5.38
N THR A 265 -0.43 3.50 5.69
CA THR A 265 0.05 3.69 7.06
C THR A 265 1.29 4.57 7.11
N GLN A 266 1.49 5.24 8.23
CA GLN A 266 2.74 5.96 8.53
C GLN A 266 3.79 5.01 9.12
N TYR A 267 3.36 3.91 9.70
CA TYR A 267 4.21 2.96 10.44
C TYR A 267 4.23 1.59 9.74
N PRO A 268 5.21 1.32 8.86
CA PRO A 268 5.26 0.09 8.06
C PRO A 268 5.74 -1.16 8.83
N GLN A 269 5.69 -1.15 10.17
CA GLN A 269 6.12 -2.29 10.98
C GLN A 269 5.17 -3.47 10.86
N VAL A 270 5.70 -4.70 10.86
CA VAL A 270 4.91 -5.94 10.70
C VAL A 270 3.83 -6.08 11.77
N LYS A 271 4.15 -5.74 13.03
CA LYS A 271 3.19 -5.80 14.15
C LYS A 271 1.99 -4.87 13.97
N MET A 272 2.14 -3.79 13.18
CA MET A 272 1.12 -2.77 12.98
C MET A 272 0.22 -3.04 11.76
N LEU A 273 0.55 -4.04 10.95
CA LEU A 273 -0.27 -4.50 9.82
C LEU A 273 -1.25 -5.60 10.21
N GLY A 274 -1.30 -5.97 11.49
CA GLY A 274 -2.19 -7.01 12.02
C GLY A 274 -1.72 -8.44 11.72
N SER A 275 -1.10 -8.71 10.56
CA SER A 275 -0.55 -10.04 10.25
C SER A 275 0.63 -9.97 9.26
N ALA A 276 1.54 -10.95 9.37
CA ALA A 276 2.62 -11.14 8.40
C ALA A 276 2.08 -11.59 7.03
N GLU A 277 0.92 -12.23 7.02
CA GLU A 277 0.23 -12.72 5.83
C GLU A 277 -0.27 -11.55 4.98
N LEU A 278 -0.93 -10.56 5.59
CA LEU A 278 -1.36 -9.34 4.91
C LEU A 278 -0.20 -8.67 4.17
N LYS A 279 0.97 -8.57 4.82
CA LYS A 279 2.16 -7.97 4.22
C LYS A 279 2.71 -8.76 3.03
N ARG A 280 2.64 -10.10 3.06
CA ARG A 280 3.14 -10.96 1.97
C ARG A 280 2.27 -10.88 0.72
N ASN A 281 0.96 -10.77 0.89
CA ASN A 281 0.00 -10.76 -0.20
C ASN A 281 -0.07 -9.41 -0.95
N ILE A 282 0.49 -8.33 -0.36
CA ILE A 282 0.54 -7.03 -1.03
C ILE A 282 1.92 -6.83 -1.66
N THR A 283 2.02 -7.13 -2.94
CA THR A 283 3.26 -7.09 -3.73
C THR A 283 3.57 -5.71 -4.29
N THR A 284 2.55 -4.93 -4.67
CA THR A 284 2.71 -3.56 -5.15
C THR A 284 2.79 -2.58 -3.98
N ARG A 285 3.89 -1.83 -3.90
CA ARG A 285 4.21 -0.95 -2.77
C ARG A 285 4.64 0.42 -3.23
N LEU A 286 3.98 1.44 -2.70
CA LEU A 286 4.28 2.84 -2.96
C LEU A 286 4.80 3.47 -1.67
N CYS A 287 6.09 3.78 -1.61
CA CYS A 287 6.77 4.29 -0.42
C CYS A 287 7.26 5.71 -0.63
N GLY A 288 6.70 6.66 0.12
CA GLY A 288 7.26 7.99 0.28
C GLY A 288 8.40 8.01 1.32
N LYS A 289 8.86 9.20 1.69
CA LYS A 289 9.90 9.35 2.71
C LYS A 289 9.53 8.64 4.00
N VAL A 290 10.47 7.91 4.58
CA VAL A 290 10.40 7.22 5.87
C VAL A 290 11.57 7.65 6.76
N ASP A 291 11.56 7.27 8.04
CA ASP A 291 12.50 7.78 9.04
C ASP A 291 13.89 7.20 8.89
N ASP A 292 14.00 5.90 8.60
CA ASP A 292 15.26 5.17 8.53
C ASP A 292 15.23 4.01 7.52
N ALA A 293 16.38 3.36 7.33
CA ALA A 293 16.56 2.23 6.44
C ALA A 293 15.77 0.97 6.85
N ALA A 294 15.50 0.79 8.16
CA ALA A 294 14.68 -0.32 8.64
C ALA A 294 13.21 -0.11 8.27
N ALA A 295 12.70 1.11 8.44
CA ALA A 295 11.36 1.50 7.97
C ALA A 295 11.25 1.37 6.44
N ALA A 296 12.27 1.76 5.68
CA ALA A 296 12.33 1.59 4.23
C ALA A 296 12.25 0.10 3.82
N THR A 297 13.00 -0.76 4.50
CA THR A 297 12.97 -2.22 4.29
C THR A 297 11.60 -2.79 4.62
N ASN A 298 10.99 -2.36 5.73
CA ASN A 298 9.65 -2.79 6.10
C ASN A 298 8.58 -2.35 5.11
N ALA A 299 8.68 -1.12 4.61
CA ALA A 299 7.75 -0.57 3.64
C ALA A 299 7.82 -1.30 2.29
N LEU A 300 9.00 -1.45 1.74
CA LEU A 300 9.21 -1.98 0.38
C LEU A 300 9.47 -3.50 0.34
N GLY A 301 9.84 -4.11 1.47
CA GLY A 301 10.15 -5.54 1.56
C GLY A 301 11.49 -5.92 0.93
N ILE A 302 12.34 -4.94 0.63
CA ILE A 302 13.71 -5.10 0.11
C ILE A 302 14.63 -4.10 0.80
N THR A 303 15.88 -4.49 1.04
CA THR A 303 16.89 -3.66 1.70
C THR A 303 17.57 -2.68 0.76
N GLY A 304 18.19 -1.64 1.29
CA GLY A 304 19.05 -0.72 0.53
C GLY A 304 18.31 0.16 -0.49
N THR A 305 17.01 0.38 -0.32
CA THR A 305 16.19 1.14 -1.29
C THR A 305 16.46 2.64 -1.25
N GLY A 306 16.92 3.18 -0.12
CA GLY A 306 17.15 4.62 0.06
C GLY A 306 15.86 5.44 0.22
N ALA A 307 14.72 4.82 0.61
CA ALA A 307 13.47 5.55 0.81
C ALA A 307 13.54 6.59 1.93
N GLU A 308 14.42 6.41 2.91
CA GLU A 308 14.73 7.38 3.96
C GLU A 308 15.38 8.68 3.42
N THR A 309 15.96 8.63 2.23
CA THR A 309 16.61 9.79 1.59
C THR A 309 15.68 10.58 0.64
N LEU A 310 14.44 10.13 0.47
CA LEU A 310 13.46 10.82 -0.37
C LEU A 310 13.15 12.22 0.13
N GLN A 311 12.71 13.11 -0.78
CA GLN A 311 12.47 14.52 -0.47
C GLN A 311 11.12 14.78 0.21
N GLY A 312 10.21 13.77 0.24
CA GLY A 312 8.82 13.96 0.64
C GLY A 312 8.00 14.72 -0.43
N TYR A 313 6.83 15.25 -0.04
CA TYR A 313 5.98 16.08 -0.91
C TYR A 313 5.67 15.48 -2.29
N GLY A 314 5.45 14.16 -2.37
CA GLY A 314 5.13 13.47 -3.61
C GLY A 314 6.32 12.74 -4.26
N ASP A 315 7.49 12.71 -3.63
CA ASP A 315 8.64 11.92 -4.06
C ASP A 315 8.51 10.51 -3.48
N PHE A 316 8.36 9.52 -4.34
CA PHE A 316 8.04 8.13 -3.97
C PHE A 316 8.92 7.12 -4.70
N LEU A 317 9.04 5.95 -4.09
CA LEU A 317 9.49 4.71 -4.72
C LEU A 317 8.28 3.81 -4.95
N LEU A 318 8.13 3.31 -6.16
CA LEU A 318 7.18 2.26 -6.52
C LEU A 318 7.96 0.95 -6.69
N LYS A 319 7.57 -0.06 -5.93
CA LYS A 319 7.95 -1.44 -6.14
C LYS A 319 6.75 -2.20 -6.68
N ASP A 320 6.90 -2.75 -7.86
CA ASP A 320 5.91 -3.57 -8.54
C ASP A 320 6.57 -4.82 -9.13
N PHE A 321 5.91 -5.48 -10.07
CA PHE A 321 6.43 -6.64 -10.79
C PHE A 321 7.70 -6.31 -11.60
N ASP A 322 7.77 -5.11 -12.18
CA ASP A 322 8.93 -4.67 -12.99
C ASP A 322 10.14 -4.26 -12.13
N GLY A 323 9.97 -4.23 -10.81
CA GLY A 323 11.03 -3.91 -9.86
C GLY A 323 10.82 -2.60 -9.12
N LEU A 324 11.93 -1.91 -8.80
CA LEU A 324 11.93 -0.67 -8.03
C LEU A 324 12.14 0.54 -8.94
N SER A 325 11.21 1.48 -8.93
CA SER A 325 11.31 2.73 -9.68
C SER A 325 11.01 3.95 -8.80
N ARG A 326 11.64 5.11 -9.09
CA ARG A 326 11.35 6.39 -8.43
C ARG A 326 10.43 7.21 -9.31
N LEU A 327 9.50 7.92 -8.66
CA LEU A 327 8.56 8.79 -9.35
C LEU A 327 8.22 10.02 -8.51
N THR A 328 7.72 11.05 -9.19
CA THR A 328 6.99 12.14 -8.54
C THR A 328 5.50 11.91 -8.77
N VAL A 329 4.76 11.67 -7.70
CA VAL A 329 3.31 11.48 -7.71
C VAL A 329 2.63 12.79 -8.10
N ALA A 330 1.66 12.73 -9.00
CA ALA A 330 0.93 13.92 -9.46
C ALA A 330 0.11 14.53 -8.32
N LYS A 331 0.07 15.86 -8.29
CA LYS A 331 -0.75 16.61 -7.34
C LYS A 331 -2.20 16.60 -7.82
N ILE A 332 -3.10 16.11 -6.98
CA ILE A 332 -4.53 16.23 -7.18
C ILE A 332 -5.07 17.38 -6.34
N GLU A 333 -5.99 18.16 -6.91
CA GLU A 333 -6.64 19.30 -6.27
C GLU A 333 -8.15 19.05 -6.21
N GLN A 334 -8.85 19.77 -5.34
CA GLN A 334 -10.29 19.68 -5.15
C GLN A 334 -11.06 19.77 -6.48
N ARG A 335 -10.70 20.72 -7.33
CA ARG A 335 -11.34 20.93 -8.64
C ARG A 335 -11.39 19.69 -9.54
N HIS A 336 -10.38 18.79 -9.43
CA HIS A 336 -10.38 17.54 -10.22
C HIS A 336 -11.41 16.53 -9.69
N ILE A 337 -11.57 16.50 -8.37
CA ILE A 337 -12.53 15.63 -7.70
C ILE A 337 -13.96 16.14 -7.92
N ASP A 338 -14.14 17.46 -7.95
CA ASP A 338 -15.45 18.10 -8.17
C ASP A 338 -16.03 17.84 -9.57
N GLN A 339 -15.17 17.50 -10.55
CA GLN A 339 -15.58 17.12 -11.90
C GLN A 339 -16.09 15.68 -12.02
N LEU A 340 -15.93 14.86 -10.99
CA LEU A 340 -16.40 13.47 -11.00
C LEU A 340 -17.93 13.41 -10.85
N PRO A 341 -18.59 12.41 -11.47
CA PRO A 341 -20.03 12.20 -11.32
C PRO A 341 -20.43 12.05 -9.85
N ARG A 342 -21.54 12.71 -9.48
CA ARG A 342 -22.11 12.68 -8.14
C ARG A 342 -23.43 11.93 -8.12
N ALA A 343 -23.62 11.12 -7.09
CA ALA A 343 -24.87 10.47 -6.76
C ALA A 343 -24.92 10.22 -5.26
N GLU A 344 -26.12 10.06 -4.70
CA GLU A 344 -26.25 9.60 -3.34
C GLU A 344 -25.65 8.18 -3.23
N ALA A 345 -24.76 7.97 -2.26
CA ALA A 345 -24.15 6.66 -2.07
C ALA A 345 -25.18 5.69 -1.52
N ASN A 346 -25.37 4.56 -2.21
CA ASN A 346 -26.16 3.45 -1.68
C ASN A 346 -25.48 2.94 -0.39
N ARG A 347 -26.28 2.66 0.65
CA ARG A 347 -25.78 1.94 1.81
C ARG A 347 -25.74 0.47 1.50
N LEU A 348 -24.62 -0.18 1.84
CA LEU A 348 -24.55 -1.64 1.82
C LEU A 348 -25.52 -2.21 2.84
N ASP A 349 -26.12 -3.34 2.51
CA ASP A 349 -26.85 -4.16 3.46
C ASP A 349 -25.83 -4.89 4.33
N LEU A 350 -25.50 -4.27 5.44
CA LEU A 350 -24.46 -4.76 6.35
C LEU A 350 -25.04 -5.83 7.29
N PRO A 351 -24.23 -6.84 7.67
CA PRO A 351 -24.63 -7.78 8.70
C PRO A 351 -25.08 -7.05 9.96
N GLU A 352 -26.17 -7.55 10.58
CA GLU A 352 -26.62 -7.03 11.87
C GLU A 352 -25.51 -7.13 12.92
N GLU A 353 -25.47 -6.18 13.85
CA GLU A 353 -24.56 -6.22 14.99
C GLU A 353 -24.80 -7.52 15.74
N VAL A 354 -23.80 -8.38 15.78
CA VAL A 354 -23.77 -9.44 16.80
C VAL A 354 -23.49 -8.71 18.12
N SER A 355 -24.57 -8.34 18.83
CA SER A 355 -24.48 -7.72 20.15
C SER A 355 -23.68 -8.66 21.05
N ILE A 356 -22.40 -8.39 21.20
CA ILE A 356 -21.64 -8.96 22.31
C ILE A 356 -22.15 -8.17 23.53
N HIS A 357 -23.16 -8.70 24.18
CA HIS A 357 -23.61 -8.19 25.47
C HIS A 357 -22.38 -8.16 26.38
N ASN A 358 -21.92 -6.96 26.67
CA ASN A 358 -20.95 -6.69 27.72
C ASN A 358 -21.63 -7.06 29.08
N GLY A 359 -21.47 -8.32 29.46
CA GLY A 359 -21.60 -8.70 30.84
C GLY A 359 -20.52 -7.98 31.66
N PRO A 360 -20.73 -7.78 32.99
CA PRO A 360 -19.88 -6.94 33.82
C PRO A 360 -18.40 -7.38 33.71
N ASN A 361 -17.58 -6.40 33.47
CA ASN A 361 -16.13 -6.42 33.23
C ASN A 361 -15.39 -7.37 34.22
N PRO A 362 -14.87 -8.52 33.79
CA PRO A 362 -13.95 -9.27 34.63
C PRO A 362 -12.53 -8.79 34.30
N THR A 363 -11.88 -8.26 35.31
CA THR A 363 -10.44 -7.96 35.41
C THR A 363 -9.59 -8.70 34.40
N THR A 364 -8.86 -7.90 33.62
CA THR A 364 -7.87 -8.25 32.61
C THR A 364 -7.01 -9.46 32.95
N ARG A 365 -7.37 -10.62 32.40
CA ARG A 365 -6.44 -11.73 32.18
C ARG A 365 -6.19 -11.82 30.66
N GLN A 366 -4.96 -11.62 30.24
CA GLN A 366 -4.51 -11.92 28.87
C GLN A 366 -4.94 -13.36 28.55
N THR A 367 -5.88 -13.50 27.61
CA THR A 367 -6.31 -14.83 27.15
C THR A 367 -5.58 -15.11 25.84
N ASP A 368 -4.83 -16.23 25.81
CA ASP A 368 -4.22 -16.74 24.57
C ASP A 368 -5.26 -16.83 23.45
N PRO A 369 -4.87 -16.48 22.19
CA PRO A 369 -5.75 -16.61 21.04
C PRO A 369 -6.20 -18.08 20.87
N LEU A 370 -7.42 -18.27 20.36
CA LEU A 370 -7.93 -19.60 20.05
C LEU A 370 -7.28 -20.10 18.76
N ASP A 371 -6.77 -21.33 18.83
CA ASP A 371 -6.13 -22.00 17.71
C ASP A 371 -7.20 -22.50 16.71
N PRO A 372 -7.11 -22.17 15.41
CA PRO A 372 -8.04 -22.62 14.39
C PRO A 372 -8.20 -24.15 14.31
N GLU A 373 -7.10 -24.90 14.47
CA GLU A 373 -7.16 -26.38 14.47
C GLU A 373 -7.94 -26.93 15.66
N GLN A 374 -7.79 -26.31 16.84
CA GLN A 374 -8.52 -26.67 18.04
C GLN A 374 -10.02 -26.38 17.90
N ILE A 375 -10.38 -25.30 17.20
CA ILE A 375 -11.77 -24.96 16.88
C ILE A 375 -12.35 -25.96 15.90
N ALA A 376 -11.61 -26.35 14.86
CA ALA A 376 -12.05 -27.36 13.89
C ALA A 376 -12.38 -28.71 14.56
N ILE A 377 -11.53 -29.20 15.45
CA ILE A 377 -11.78 -30.43 16.21
C ILE A 377 -13.09 -30.30 17.02
N ALA A 378 -13.34 -29.19 17.67
CA ALA A 378 -14.57 -28.98 18.43
C ALA A 378 -15.82 -28.84 17.55
N LEU A 379 -15.67 -28.39 16.29
CA LEU A 379 -16.76 -28.30 15.31
C LEU A 379 -17.23 -29.69 14.83
N PHE A 380 -16.29 -30.54 14.48
CA PHE A 380 -16.59 -31.87 13.92
C PHE A 380 -16.83 -32.96 14.99
N GLU A 381 -16.30 -32.77 16.19
CA GLU A 381 -16.44 -33.73 17.29
C GLU A 381 -17.07 -33.05 18.53
N PRO A 382 -18.39 -32.82 18.57
CA PRO A 382 -19.03 -32.20 19.72
C PRO A 382 -18.88 -33.04 21.00
N MET A 383 -18.19 -32.49 21.99
CA MET A 383 -17.94 -33.13 23.27
C MET A 383 -17.98 -32.15 24.43
N GLY A 384 -18.12 -32.64 25.65
CA GLY A 384 -18.11 -31.81 26.86
C GLY A 384 -16.73 -31.14 27.09
N ASN A 385 -16.72 -29.98 27.76
CA ASN A 385 -15.52 -29.17 27.97
C ASN A 385 -14.33 -29.91 28.60
N THR A 386 -14.59 -30.84 29.53
CA THR A 386 -13.55 -31.62 30.19
C THR A 386 -12.90 -32.64 29.23
N ARG A 387 -13.71 -33.25 28.37
CA ARG A 387 -13.22 -34.21 27.35
C ARG A 387 -12.46 -33.47 26.25
N LEU A 388 -12.98 -32.35 25.80
CA LEU A 388 -12.29 -31.47 24.82
C LEU A 388 -10.96 -30.96 25.37
N GLY A 389 -10.93 -30.51 26.62
CA GLY A 389 -9.69 -30.03 27.25
C GLY A 389 -8.61 -31.10 27.32
N ARG A 390 -8.96 -32.34 27.66
CA ARG A 390 -8.02 -33.48 27.65
C ARG A 390 -7.51 -33.81 26.25
N ARG A 391 -8.40 -33.81 25.23
CA ARG A 391 -8.04 -34.13 23.85
C ARG A 391 -7.11 -33.07 23.22
N LEU A 392 -7.34 -31.81 23.53
CA LEU A 392 -6.54 -30.70 22.99
C LEU A 392 -5.33 -30.34 23.87
N GLY A 393 -5.15 -30.96 25.01
CA GLY A 393 -4.09 -30.60 25.95
C GLY A 393 -4.22 -29.18 26.54
N VAL A 394 -5.45 -28.65 26.63
CA VAL A 394 -5.71 -27.29 27.11
C VAL A 394 -6.51 -27.28 28.40
N GLY A 395 -6.35 -26.25 29.22
CA GLY A 395 -7.12 -26.08 30.46
C GLY A 395 -8.62 -25.93 30.21
N SER A 396 -9.44 -26.26 31.23
CA SER A 396 -10.91 -26.24 31.15
C SER A 396 -11.52 -24.92 30.70
N GLY A 397 -10.92 -23.81 31.07
CA GLY A 397 -11.34 -22.46 30.62
C GLY A 397 -11.19 -22.25 29.12
N LYS A 398 -10.04 -22.65 28.54
CA LYS A 398 -9.78 -22.57 27.08
C LYS A 398 -10.69 -23.54 26.32
N ALA A 399 -10.85 -24.77 26.81
CA ALA A 399 -11.76 -25.79 26.25
C ALA A 399 -13.24 -25.29 26.23
N LYS A 400 -13.69 -24.59 27.29
CA LYS A 400 -15.02 -23.98 27.35
C LYS A 400 -15.21 -22.89 26.29
N ARG A 401 -14.20 -22.05 26.07
CA ARG A 401 -14.23 -20.99 25.01
C ARG A 401 -14.27 -21.61 23.62
N ILE A 402 -13.43 -22.60 23.33
CA ILE A 402 -13.40 -23.32 22.06
C ILE A 402 -14.76 -23.96 21.76
N ASN A 403 -15.33 -24.67 22.76
CA ASN A 403 -16.63 -25.31 22.62
C ASN A 403 -17.78 -24.32 22.42
N HIS A 404 -17.74 -23.18 23.11
CA HIS A 404 -18.73 -22.12 22.95
C HIS A 404 -18.69 -21.56 21.53
N PHE A 405 -17.50 -21.25 21.01
CA PHE A 405 -17.31 -20.74 19.64
C PHE A 405 -17.75 -21.77 18.59
N ALA A 406 -17.36 -23.03 18.72
CA ALA A 406 -17.81 -24.10 17.84
C ALA A 406 -19.34 -24.29 17.85
N LYS A 407 -19.99 -24.13 19.02
CA LYS A 407 -21.45 -24.20 19.16
C LYS A 407 -22.12 -23.03 18.42
N SER A 408 -21.59 -21.84 18.53
CA SER A 408 -22.11 -20.64 17.83
C SER A 408 -22.03 -20.83 16.32
N ILE A 409 -20.91 -21.34 15.79
CA ILE A 409 -20.75 -21.62 14.36
C ILE A 409 -21.77 -22.69 13.90
N ARG A 410 -21.97 -23.76 14.66
CA ARG A 410 -22.96 -24.79 14.30
C ARG A 410 -24.40 -24.27 14.32
N GLN A 411 -24.76 -23.43 15.31
CA GLN A 411 -26.08 -22.80 15.36
C GLN A 411 -26.31 -21.85 14.20
N TRP A 412 -25.29 -21.08 13.83
CA TRP A 412 -25.32 -20.23 12.66
C TRP A 412 -25.49 -21.03 11.36
N ALA A 413 -24.73 -22.12 11.18
CA ALA A 413 -24.85 -23.00 10.02
C ALA A 413 -26.24 -23.64 9.92
N GLN A 414 -26.85 -24.04 11.06
CA GLN A 414 -28.21 -24.59 11.10
C GLN A 414 -29.28 -23.54 10.81
N ALA A 415 -29.10 -22.29 11.22
CA ALA A 415 -30.05 -21.21 11.01
C ALA A 415 -30.06 -20.69 9.55
N HIS A 416 -28.93 -20.83 8.84
CA HIS A 416 -28.76 -20.34 7.47
C HIS A 416 -28.68 -21.52 6.48
N ASP A 417 -29.28 -22.66 6.85
CA ASP A 417 -29.25 -23.93 6.18
C ASP A 417 -29.02 -23.84 4.66
N HIS A 418 -27.98 -24.53 4.17
CA HIS A 418 -28.14 -25.51 3.11
C HIS A 418 -26.77 -26.08 2.73
N ASN A 419 -26.57 -27.33 3.02
CA ASN A 419 -25.61 -28.24 2.34
C ASN A 419 -24.07 -27.97 2.43
N CYS A 420 -23.55 -27.32 3.46
CA CYS A 420 -22.09 -27.25 3.65
C CYS A 420 -21.46 -28.38 4.46
N LEU A 421 -22.22 -29.33 4.99
CA LEU A 421 -21.70 -30.39 5.87
C LEU A 421 -21.85 -31.83 5.32
N GLU A 422 -22.36 -32.02 4.11
CA GLU A 422 -22.55 -33.34 3.50
C GLU A 422 -21.56 -33.72 2.37
N ALA A 423 -20.49 -32.97 2.17
CA ALA A 423 -19.48 -33.27 1.15
C ALA A 423 -18.18 -33.75 1.81
N SER A 424 -18.20 -34.87 2.53
CA SER A 424 -17.01 -35.63 2.87
C SER A 424 -17.45 -37.00 3.41
N ASN A 425 -17.83 -37.90 2.52
CA ASN A 425 -17.65 -39.36 2.66
C ASN A 425 -16.75 -39.82 1.53
#